data_2c0321e5f064dafa86e66c0794909496
#
_entry.id   2c0321e5f064dafa86e66c0794909496
#
_cell.length_a   1.000
_cell.length_b   1.000
_cell.length_c   1.000
_cell.angle_alpha   90.00
_cell.angle_beta   90.00
_cell.angle_gamma   90.00
#
_symmetry.space_group_name_H-M   'P 1'
#
loop_
_entity.id
_entity.type
_entity.pdbx_description
1 polymer ?
#
loop_
_entity_poly.entity_id
_entity_poly.type
_entity_poly.pdbx_seq_one_letter_code
_entity_poly.pdbx_strand_id
1 'polypeptide(L)'
;MKTDRRFFKELRFRQLRALVELSRHKTFSSLAAALKMSVVSAWRQVRALEEEFGVQLVDTRGQQVVLTEDGRLLAEMAEPIVESFLSLRSVFDDRQGKTPRKLTVAAPAGVLNDALPDPVTRYRKQFPNVGLRLMESPSRGALVALLAGQADIAIIGMTAADELPSSLSLHRLARYPIHLLCPADHVLATAKKLTVKQIAQHPLVLSSEDTSDRSQVDLTFANAGVLNQLNIAISASRVPMIAKYVAMDFGVALLAPGEVKSLVPRRGQPQLIWRDVSTLFGHEDLVLLQRKGRFELPHVRVFRELVERSFEDAHL
;
A
#
# COMPACT_ATOMS: atom_id res chain seq x y z
N MET A 1 -13.17 7.86 -42.83
CA MET A 1 -12.39 6.78 -42.17
C MET A 1 -10.94 6.92 -42.66
N LYS A 2 -10.15 7.84 -42.07
CA LYS A 2 -8.73 8.03 -42.36
C LYS A 2 -7.93 7.14 -41.42
N THR A 3 -7.29 6.28 -41.99
CA THR A 3 -6.66 5.02 -41.71
C THR A 3 -5.63 4.98 -40.59
N ASP A 4 -5.76 3.98 -39.73
CA ASP A 4 -4.88 3.42 -38.68
C ASP A 4 -3.34 3.51 -38.91
N ARG A 5 -2.88 3.61 -40.16
CA ARG A 5 -1.44 3.63 -40.46
C ARG A 5 -0.72 4.95 -40.09
N ARG A 6 -1.46 6.06 -39.94
CA ARG A 6 -0.87 7.36 -39.61
C ARG A 6 -0.62 7.50 -38.12
N PHE A 7 -1.54 6.98 -37.30
CA PHE A 7 -1.50 7.01 -35.87
C PHE A 7 -0.19 6.44 -35.27
N PHE A 8 0.23 5.23 -35.69
CA PHE A 8 1.45 4.60 -35.20
C PHE A 8 2.75 5.25 -35.61
N LYS A 9 2.76 6.13 -36.61
CA LYS A 9 3.96 6.83 -37.06
C LYS A 9 4.23 8.11 -36.28
N GLU A 10 3.21 8.70 -35.68
CA GLU A 10 3.27 10.03 -35.07
C GLU A 10 3.27 9.95 -33.54
N LEU A 11 2.70 8.90 -32.95
CA LEU A 11 2.71 8.68 -31.50
C LEU A 11 4.11 8.29 -31.01
N ARG A 12 4.68 9.11 -30.12
CA ARG A 12 6.04 8.92 -29.61
C ARG A 12 6.02 8.63 -28.09
N PHE A 13 6.90 7.74 -27.66
CA PHE A 13 7.08 7.42 -26.24
C PHE A 13 7.22 8.65 -25.33
N ARG A 14 7.95 9.69 -25.78
CA ARG A 14 8.14 10.94 -25.02
C ARG A 14 6.83 11.68 -24.75
N GLN A 15 5.88 11.60 -25.65
CA GLN A 15 4.54 12.22 -25.50
C GLN A 15 3.73 11.50 -24.44
N LEU A 16 3.61 10.16 -24.52
CA LEU A 16 2.93 9.35 -23.50
C LEU A 16 3.55 9.54 -22.13
N ARG A 17 4.89 9.51 -22.04
CA ARG A 17 5.60 9.75 -20.80
C ARG A 17 5.31 11.14 -20.21
N ALA A 18 5.24 12.18 -21.06
CA ALA A 18 4.93 13.53 -20.59
C ALA A 18 3.52 13.62 -19.98
N LEU A 19 2.52 12.96 -20.57
CA LEU A 19 1.16 12.93 -20.05
C LEU A 19 1.07 12.16 -18.74
N VAL A 20 1.69 10.97 -18.67
CA VAL A 20 1.73 10.14 -17.46
C VAL A 20 2.43 10.88 -16.30
N GLU A 21 3.56 11.52 -16.57
CA GLU A 21 4.24 12.31 -15.53
C GLU A 21 3.43 13.56 -15.13
N LEU A 22 2.71 14.19 -16.09
CA LEU A 22 1.89 15.36 -15.79
C LEU A 22 0.74 15.02 -14.82
N SER A 23 0.22 13.80 -14.83
CA SER A 23 -0.79 13.36 -13.86
C SER A 23 -0.30 13.43 -12.40
N ARG A 24 1.01 13.38 -12.19
CA ARG A 24 1.68 13.44 -10.88
C ARG A 24 2.17 14.85 -10.51
N HIS A 25 2.07 15.80 -11.45
CA HIS A 25 2.58 17.15 -11.31
C HIS A 25 1.49 18.20 -11.54
N LYS A 26 1.55 19.32 -10.81
CA LYS A 26 0.54 20.38 -10.90
C LYS A 26 0.90 21.50 -11.89
N THR A 27 2.12 21.50 -12.46
CA THR A 27 2.59 22.55 -13.37
C THR A 27 3.50 21.99 -14.45
N PHE A 28 3.56 22.64 -15.60
CA PHE A 28 4.54 22.29 -16.65
C PHE A 28 6.00 22.51 -16.20
N SER A 29 6.25 23.42 -15.27
CA SER A 29 7.60 23.64 -14.73
C SER A 29 8.08 22.45 -13.90
N SER A 30 7.22 21.89 -13.04
CA SER A 30 7.54 20.68 -12.26
C SER A 30 7.69 19.44 -13.17
N LEU A 31 6.83 19.29 -14.18
CA LEU A 31 6.96 18.26 -15.20
C LEU A 31 8.31 18.36 -15.96
N ALA A 32 8.66 19.55 -16.40
CA ALA A 32 9.91 19.81 -17.14
C ALA A 32 11.15 19.44 -16.30
N ALA A 33 11.15 19.81 -15.02
CA ALA A 33 12.21 19.43 -14.08
C ALA A 33 12.30 17.91 -13.91
N ALA A 34 11.17 17.22 -13.72
CA ALA A 34 11.11 15.75 -13.57
C ALA A 34 11.63 15.03 -14.81
N LEU A 35 11.30 15.52 -16.01
CA LEU A 35 11.71 14.93 -17.28
C LEU A 35 13.07 15.45 -17.80
N LYS A 36 13.72 16.37 -17.07
CA LYS A 36 15.00 17.00 -17.47
C LYS A 36 14.93 17.63 -18.87
N MET A 37 13.88 18.41 -19.14
CA MET A 37 13.66 19.12 -20.39
C MET A 37 13.19 20.56 -20.13
N SER A 38 13.11 21.38 -21.20
CA SER A 38 12.55 22.73 -21.07
C SER A 38 11.03 22.70 -20.93
N VAL A 39 10.44 23.73 -20.26
CA VAL A 39 8.99 23.86 -20.10
C VAL A 39 8.28 23.88 -21.47
N VAL A 40 8.86 24.56 -22.45
CA VAL A 40 8.34 24.59 -23.84
C VAL A 40 8.33 23.20 -24.46
N SER A 41 9.37 22.40 -24.24
CA SER A 41 9.43 21.01 -24.73
C SER A 41 8.38 20.14 -24.05
N ALA A 42 8.21 20.25 -22.74
CA ALA A 42 7.18 19.50 -21.99
C ALA A 42 5.77 19.83 -22.49
N TRP A 43 5.48 21.11 -22.66
CA TRP A 43 4.21 21.57 -23.22
C TRP A 43 3.96 21.01 -24.64
N ARG A 44 4.96 21.08 -25.53
CA ARG A 44 4.85 20.56 -26.90
C ARG A 44 4.57 19.05 -26.94
N GLN A 45 5.10 18.26 -26.00
CA GLN A 45 4.81 16.82 -25.96
C GLN A 45 3.32 16.56 -25.68
N VAL A 46 2.73 17.29 -24.74
CA VAL A 46 1.30 17.14 -24.42
C VAL A 46 0.43 17.66 -25.56
N ARG A 47 0.74 18.82 -26.13
CA ARG A 47 -0.01 19.36 -27.28
C ARG A 47 0.00 18.43 -28.50
N ALA A 48 1.13 17.79 -28.77
CA ALA A 48 1.20 16.81 -29.85
C ALA A 48 0.31 15.58 -29.63
N LEU A 49 0.06 15.19 -28.37
CA LEU A 49 -0.96 14.17 -28.08
C LEU A 49 -2.37 14.67 -28.30
N GLU A 50 -2.68 15.89 -27.89
CA GLU A 50 -3.99 16.50 -28.13
C GLU A 50 -4.32 16.58 -29.61
N GLU A 51 -3.33 16.96 -30.41
CA GLU A 51 -3.46 16.99 -31.88
C GLU A 51 -3.68 15.59 -32.48
N GLU A 52 -2.96 14.59 -32.00
CA GLU A 52 -3.04 13.21 -32.51
C GLU A 52 -4.38 12.55 -32.14
N PHE A 53 -4.85 12.75 -30.89
CA PHE A 53 -6.11 12.20 -30.41
C PHE A 53 -7.33 13.07 -30.75
N GLY A 54 -7.12 14.33 -31.14
CA GLY A 54 -8.20 15.27 -31.48
C GLY A 54 -9.03 15.70 -30.27
N VAL A 55 -8.50 15.58 -29.05
CA VAL A 55 -9.15 15.93 -27.81
C VAL A 55 -8.26 16.78 -26.91
N GLN A 56 -8.85 17.58 -26.06
CA GLN A 56 -8.10 18.33 -25.06
C GLN A 56 -7.81 17.43 -23.84
N LEU A 57 -6.52 17.28 -23.52
CA LEU A 57 -6.06 16.42 -22.43
C LEU A 57 -5.76 17.19 -21.14
N VAL A 58 -5.54 18.52 -21.26
CA VAL A 58 -5.20 19.38 -20.14
C VAL A 58 -6.00 20.67 -20.13
N ASP A 59 -6.40 21.09 -18.95
CA ASP A 59 -6.92 22.43 -18.64
C ASP A 59 -5.87 23.23 -17.87
N THR A 60 -5.75 24.52 -18.20
CA THR A 60 -4.86 25.45 -17.49
C THR A 60 -5.69 26.42 -16.66
N ARG A 61 -5.50 26.41 -15.35
CA ARG A 61 -6.09 27.35 -14.40
C ARG A 61 -4.99 28.23 -13.80
N GLY A 62 -4.72 29.37 -14.47
CA GLY A 62 -3.56 30.19 -14.13
C GLY A 62 -2.23 29.44 -14.41
N GLN A 63 -1.42 29.24 -13.36
CA GLN A 63 -0.18 28.48 -13.47
C GLN A 63 -0.36 26.96 -13.23
N GLN A 64 -1.53 26.53 -12.77
CA GLN A 64 -1.82 25.12 -12.53
C GLN A 64 -2.34 24.43 -13.78
N VAL A 65 -1.96 23.18 -13.93
CA VAL A 65 -2.41 22.29 -15.00
C VAL A 65 -3.16 21.12 -14.37
N VAL A 66 -4.36 20.87 -14.90
CA VAL A 66 -5.23 19.77 -14.46
C VAL A 66 -5.56 18.92 -15.69
N LEU A 67 -5.50 17.60 -15.55
CA LEU A 67 -5.95 16.71 -16.63
C LEU A 67 -7.47 16.80 -16.79
N THR A 68 -7.94 16.84 -18.03
CA THR A 68 -9.35 16.63 -18.38
C THR A 68 -9.76 15.18 -18.09
N GLU A 69 -11.01 14.82 -18.29
CA GLU A 69 -11.48 13.43 -18.22
C GLU A 69 -10.76 12.55 -19.24
N ASP A 70 -10.67 13.00 -20.50
CA ASP A 70 -9.91 12.32 -21.56
C ASP A 70 -8.43 12.24 -21.24
N GLY A 71 -7.87 13.29 -20.62
CA GLY A 71 -6.46 13.31 -20.18
C GLY A 71 -6.18 12.29 -19.10
N ARG A 72 -7.07 12.11 -18.12
CA ARG A 72 -6.95 11.06 -17.09
C ARG A 72 -7.06 9.68 -17.69
N LEU A 73 -8.07 9.45 -18.53
CA LEU A 73 -8.28 8.16 -19.20
C LEU A 73 -7.05 7.77 -20.03
N LEU A 74 -6.53 8.68 -20.85
CA LEU A 74 -5.35 8.40 -21.68
C LEU A 74 -4.09 8.21 -20.84
N ALA A 75 -3.91 8.96 -19.74
CA ALA A 75 -2.78 8.77 -18.82
C ALA A 75 -2.81 7.38 -18.18
N GLU A 76 -3.98 6.92 -17.70
CA GLU A 76 -4.17 5.58 -17.14
C GLU A 76 -3.86 4.48 -18.16
N MET A 77 -4.33 4.62 -19.40
CA MET A 77 -4.03 3.66 -20.46
C MET A 77 -2.55 3.67 -20.87
N ALA A 78 -1.89 4.82 -20.83
CA ALA A 78 -0.49 4.99 -21.22
C ALA A 78 0.49 4.55 -20.12
N GLU A 79 0.11 4.62 -18.85
CA GLU A 79 1.00 4.33 -17.72
C GLU A 79 1.65 2.93 -17.81
N PRO A 80 0.94 1.81 -18.05
CA PRO A 80 1.55 0.50 -18.17
C PRO A 80 2.50 0.39 -19.36
N ILE A 81 2.25 1.12 -20.46
CA ILE A 81 3.13 1.15 -21.62
C ILE A 81 4.43 1.88 -21.27
N VAL A 82 4.32 3.03 -20.61
CA VAL A 82 5.47 3.83 -20.17
C VAL A 82 6.32 3.04 -19.17
N GLU A 83 5.72 2.37 -18.19
CA GLU A 83 6.42 1.54 -17.19
C GLU A 83 7.11 0.35 -17.87
N SER A 84 6.47 -0.35 -18.81
CA SER A 84 7.08 -1.43 -19.60
C SER A 84 8.32 -0.94 -20.34
N PHE A 85 8.22 0.19 -21.02
CA PHE A 85 9.35 0.75 -21.77
C PHE A 85 10.51 1.15 -20.84
N LEU A 86 10.22 1.79 -19.71
CA LEU A 86 11.24 2.20 -18.73
C LEU A 86 11.94 0.99 -18.08
N SER A 87 11.22 -0.12 -17.86
CA SER A 87 11.78 -1.34 -17.28
C SER A 87 12.60 -2.18 -18.27
N LEU A 88 12.45 -1.95 -19.58
CA LEU A 88 13.09 -2.76 -20.62
C LEU A 88 14.61 -2.84 -20.46
N ARG A 89 15.26 -1.71 -20.15
CA ARG A 89 16.72 -1.66 -19.95
C ARG A 89 17.17 -2.51 -18.76
N SER A 90 16.49 -2.40 -17.64
CA SER A 90 16.83 -3.15 -16.44
C SER A 90 16.64 -4.65 -16.62
N VAL A 91 15.57 -5.04 -17.33
CA VAL A 91 15.31 -6.46 -17.67
C VAL A 91 16.38 -7.01 -18.62
N PHE A 92 16.80 -6.21 -19.61
CA PHE A 92 17.85 -6.59 -20.53
C PHE A 92 19.20 -6.76 -19.84
N ASP A 93 19.58 -5.80 -18.98
CA ASP A 93 20.83 -5.83 -18.21
C ASP A 93 20.83 -7.00 -17.19
N ASP A 94 19.69 -7.32 -16.58
CA ASP A 94 19.51 -8.49 -15.70
C ASP A 94 19.73 -9.81 -16.46
N ARG A 95 19.12 -9.95 -17.66
CA ARG A 95 19.29 -11.14 -18.50
C ARG A 95 20.73 -11.32 -18.96
N GLN A 96 21.49 -10.23 -19.11
CA GLN A 96 22.92 -10.28 -19.43
C GLN A 96 23.82 -10.51 -18.20
N GLY A 97 23.26 -10.56 -16.99
CA GLY A 97 24.01 -10.70 -15.75
C GLY A 97 24.91 -9.50 -15.41
N LYS A 98 24.66 -8.32 -16.03
CA LYS A 98 25.50 -7.12 -15.89
C LYS A 98 25.26 -6.35 -14.60
N THR A 99 24.10 -6.49 -14.00
CA THR A 99 23.71 -5.78 -12.77
C THR A 99 23.47 -6.76 -11.64
N PRO A 100 23.91 -6.46 -10.41
CA PRO A 100 23.53 -7.26 -9.24
C PRO A 100 22.00 -7.23 -9.12
N ARG A 101 21.39 -8.40 -9.12
CA ARG A 101 19.97 -8.55 -8.92
C ARG A 101 19.60 -8.06 -7.53
N LYS A 102 18.59 -7.22 -7.43
CA LYS A 102 18.06 -6.72 -6.17
C LYS A 102 16.56 -6.90 -6.14
N LEU A 103 16.01 -7.16 -4.97
CA LEU A 103 14.59 -7.15 -4.69
C LEU A 103 14.37 -6.32 -3.42
N THR A 104 13.55 -5.28 -3.51
CA THR A 104 13.15 -4.47 -2.36
C THR A 104 11.69 -4.71 -2.05
N VAL A 105 11.41 -5.13 -0.82
CA VAL A 105 10.06 -5.36 -0.31
C VAL A 105 9.79 -4.36 0.81
N ALA A 106 8.75 -3.56 0.67
CA ALA A 106 8.30 -2.61 1.69
C ALA A 106 7.06 -3.15 2.40
N ALA A 107 7.07 -3.19 3.72
CA ALA A 107 5.94 -3.67 4.51
C ALA A 107 5.99 -3.19 5.96
N PRO A 108 4.86 -3.22 6.71
CA PRO A 108 4.85 -3.01 8.15
C PRO A 108 5.68 -4.04 8.91
N ALA A 109 6.14 -3.65 10.10
CA ALA A 109 7.01 -4.47 10.94
C ALA A 109 6.45 -5.87 11.24
N GLY A 110 5.14 -5.98 11.52
CA GLY A 110 4.49 -7.27 11.78
C GLY A 110 4.60 -8.23 10.59
N VAL A 111 4.36 -7.73 9.38
CA VAL A 111 4.51 -8.52 8.15
C VAL A 111 5.96 -8.99 7.96
N LEU A 112 6.92 -8.07 8.14
CA LEU A 112 8.35 -8.39 7.97
C LEU A 112 8.85 -9.41 9.01
N ASN A 113 8.37 -9.32 10.24
CA ASN A 113 8.83 -10.16 11.36
C ASN A 113 8.12 -11.52 11.43
N ASP A 114 6.82 -11.53 11.13
CA ASP A 114 5.98 -12.69 11.45
C ASP A 114 5.59 -13.48 10.18
N ALA A 115 5.33 -12.81 9.07
CA ALA A 115 4.82 -13.46 7.86
C ALA A 115 5.90 -13.74 6.80
N LEU A 116 6.98 -12.94 6.71
CA LEU A 116 7.99 -13.08 5.66
C LEU A 116 9.20 -13.97 5.97
N PRO A 117 9.55 -14.38 7.20
CA PRO A 117 10.76 -15.16 7.43
C PRO A 117 10.82 -16.48 6.63
N ASP A 118 9.70 -17.21 6.51
CA ASP A 118 9.63 -18.44 5.76
C ASP A 118 9.73 -18.24 4.24
N PRO A 119 8.90 -17.39 3.58
CA PRO A 119 9.10 -17.02 2.18
C PRO A 119 10.52 -16.53 1.86
N VAL A 120 11.10 -15.69 2.71
CA VAL A 120 12.47 -15.18 2.54
C VAL A 120 13.48 -16.32 2.59
N THR A 121 13.33 -17.26 3.53
CA THR A 121 14.20 -18.41 3.65
C THR A 121 14.16 -19.31 2.42
N ARG A 122 12.95 -19.62 1.91
CA ARG A 122 12.74 -20.39 0.69
C ARG A 122 13.32 -19.65 -0.53
N TYR A 123 13.10 -18.34 -0.62
CA TYR A 123 13.62 -17.49 -1.69
C TYR A 123 15.16 -17.47 -1.74
N ARG A 124 15.83 -17.30 -0.59
CA ARG A 124 17.30 -17.28 -0.50
C ARG A 124 17.94 -18.58 -0.97
N LYS A 125 17.30 -19.73 -0.77
CA LYS A 125 17.77 -21.02 -1.28
C LYS A 125 17.74 -21.07 -2.81
N GLN A 126 16.72 -20.45 -3.45
CA GLN A 126 16.58 -20.45 -4.92
C GLN A 126 17.43 -19.35 -5.59
N PHE A 127 17.58 -18.20 -4.93
CA PHE A 127 18.27 -17.02 -5.44
C PHE A 127 19.36 -16.51 -4.49
N PRO A 128 20.44 -17.28 -4.25
CA PRO A 128 21.48 -16.93 -3.27
C PRO A 128 22.21 -15.62 -3.59
N ASN A 129 22.28 -15.25 -4.88
CA ASN A 129 23.02 -14.07 -5.38
C ASN A 129 22.13 -12.82 -5.56
N VAL A 130 20.83 -12.89 -5.23
CA VAL A 130 19.95 -11.71 -5.26
C VAL A 130 20.06 -10.94 -3.95
N GLY A 131 20.38 -9.67 -4.01
CA GLY A 131 20.34 -8.78 -2.85
C GLY A 131 18.88 -8.54 -2.43
N LEU A 132 18.49 -9.00 -1.25
CA LEU A 132 17.15 -8.75 -0.70
C LEU A 132 17.21 -7.59 0.31
N ARG A 133 16.39 -6.57 0.09
CA ARG A 133 16.18 -5.44 0.99
C ARG A 133 14.77 -5.47 1.54
N LEU A 134 14.64 -5.67 2.83
CA LEU A 134 13.38 -5.53 3.56
C LEU A 134 13.32 -4.11 4.14
N MET A 135 12.31 -3.36 3.76
CA MET A 135 12.13 -1.97 4.15
C MET A 135 10.89 -1.86 5.04
N GLU A 136 11.14 -1.62 6.32
CA GLU A 136 10.06 -1.37 7.27
C GLU A 136 9.42 -0.01 6.98
N SER A 137 8.11 -0.02 6.80
CA SER A 137 7.31 1.18 6.59
C SER A 137 5.84 0.90 6.91
N PRO A 138 5.10 1.84 7.51
CA PRO A 138 3.64 1.75 7.62
C PRO A 138 2.98 1.59 6.25
N SER A 139 1.75 1.09 6.18
CA SER A 139 1.04 0.78 4.94
C SER A 139 1.07 1.92 3.91
N ARG A 140 0.80 3.16 4.35
CA ARG A 140 0.86 4.34 3.47
C ARG A 140 2.27 4.63 2.95
N GLY A 141 3.28 4.50 3.79
CA GLY A 141 4.68 4.70 3.40
C GLY A 141 5.18 3.62 2.44
N ALA A 142 4.79 2.36 2.64
CA ALA A 142 5.11 1.25 1.75
C ALA A 142 4.46 1.44 0.36
N LEU A 143 3.21 1.92 0.30
CA LEU A 143 2.54 2.28 -0.95
C LEU A 143 3.28 3.42 -1.68
N VAL A 144 3.66 4.48 -0.97
CA VAL A 144 4.43 5.60 -1.54
C VAL A 144 5.78 5.11 -2.08
N ALA A 145 6.49 4.25 -1.35
CA ALA A 145 7.76 3.67 -1.79
C ALA A 145 7.61 2.82 -3.07
N LEU A 146 6.51 2.04 -3.18
CA LEU A 146 6.18 1.28 -4.38
C LEU A 146 5.93 2.19 -5.58
N LEU A 147 5.09 3.23 -5.42
CA LEU A 147 4.76 4.18 -6.47
C LEU A 147 6.00 4.98 -6.92
N ALA A 148 6.86 5.37 -5.99
CA ALA A 148 8.12 6.07 -6.27
C ALA A 148 9.22 5.17 -6.88
N GLY A 149 8.98 3.87 -7.02
CA GLY A 149 9.97 2.92 -7.55
C GLY A 149 11.11 2.57 -6.59
N GLN A 150 10.97 2.90 -5.32
CA GLN A 150 11.93 2.57 -4.26
C GLN A 150 11.74 1.14 -3.74
N ALA A 151 10.55 0.57 -3.93
CA ALA A 151 10.24 -0.84 -3.68
C ALA A 151 9.72 -1.51 -4.96
N ASP A 152 9.97 -2.80 -5.08
CA ASP A 152 9.47 -3.66 -6.17
C ASP A 152 8.13 -4.28 -5.79
N ILE A 153 7.97 -4.61 -4.51
CA ILE A 153 6.77 -5.16 -3.90
C ILE A 153 6.44 -4.35 -2.65
N ALA A 154 5.17 -4.03 -2.44
CA ALA A 154 4.66 -3.57 -1.16
C ALA A 154 3.64 -4.58 -0.61
N ILE A 155 3.74 -4.88 0.68
CA ILE A 155 2.72 -5.66 1.39
C ILE A 155 2.12 -4.75 2.43
N ILE A 156 0.82 -4.48 2.34
CA ILE A 156 0.15 -3.48 3.15
C ILE A 156 -1.19 -3.99 3.69
N GLY A 157 -1.60 -3.46 4.81
CA GLY A 157 -2.98 -3.56 5.25
C GLY A 157 -3.84 -2.55 4.49
N MET A 158 -5.07 -2.93 4.18
CA MET A 158 -6.09 -2.10 3.55
C MET A 158 -7.45 -2.31 4.18
N THR A 159 -8.28 -1.29 4.11
CA THR A 159 -9.68 -1.33 4.51
C THR A 159 -10.58 -1.19 3.28
N ALA A 160 -11.87 -1.41 3.45
CA ALA A 160 -12.84 -1.24 2.37
C ALA A 160 -12.96 0.21 1.86
N ALA A 161 -12.46 1.18 2.62
CA ALA A 161 -12.47 2.60 2.24
C ALA A 161 -11.23 3.05 1.46
N ASP A 162 -10.20 2.20 1.37
CA ASP A 162 -8.96 2.55 0.67
C ASP A 162 -9.10 2.35 -0.83
N GLU A 163 -8.77 3.38 -1.60
CA GLU A 163 -8.70 3.33 -3.06
C GLU A 163 -7.23 3.22 -3.50
N LEU A 164 -6.96 2.28 -4.40
CA LEU A 164 -5.64 2.12 -4.99
C LEU A 164 -5.59 2.68 -6.40
N PRO A 165 -4.46 3.28 -6.81
CA PRO A 165 -4.23 3.65 -8.19
C PRO A 165 -4.41 2.45 -9.14
N SER A 166 -5.05 2.68 -10.29
CA SER A 166 -5.27 1.66 -11.33
C SER A 166 -3.97 1.07 -11.90
N SER A 167 -2.85 1.77 -11.70
CA SER A 167 -1.48 1.36 -12.07
C SER A 167 -0.91 0.23 -11.21
N LEU A 168 -1.61 -0.18 -10.16
CA LEU A 168 -1.16 -1.27 -9.28
C LEU A 168 -1.94 -2.55 -9.54
N SER A 169 -1.24 -3.69 -9.50
CA SER A 169 -1.85 -5.01 -9.33
C SER A 169 -1.96 -5.33 -7.85
N LEU A 170 -3.08 -5.95 -7.48
CA LEU A 170 -3.39 -6.34 -6.11
C LEU A 170 -3.57 -7.84 -6.02
N HIS A 171 -2.88 -8.45 -5.07
CA HIS A 171 -3.03 -9.85 -4.68
C HIS A 171 -3.42 -9.88 -3.20
N ARG A 172 -4.63 -10.37 -2.89
CA ARG A 172 -5.06 -10.51 -1.49
C ARG A 172 -4.36 -11.69 -0.86
N LEU A 173 -3.71 -11.46 0.27
CA LEU A 173 -2.98 -12.48 1.02
C LEU A 173 -3.82 -13.05 2.17
N ALA A 174 -4.44 -12.16 2.98
CA ALA A 174 -5.22 -12.55 4.14
C ALA A 174 -6.28 -11.50 4.47
N ARG A 175 -7.22 -11.88 5.34
CA ARG A 175 -8.24 -10.99 5.89
C ARG A 175 -8.29 -11.15 7.38
N TYR A 176 -7.97 -10.09 8.11
CA TYR A 176 -7.90 -10.10 9.57
C TYR A 176 -9.08 -9.35 10.18
N PRO A 177 -9.85 -9.97 11.09
CA PRO A 177 -10.89 -9.28 11.84
C PRO A 177 -10.28 -8.26 12.81
N ILE A 178 -10.94 -7.12 12.99
CA ILE A 178 -10.58 -6.21 14.07
C ILE A 178 -10.99 -6.86 15.40
N HIS A 179 -10.07 -6.87 16.34
CA HIS A 179 -10.25 -7.41 17.67
C HIS A 179 -10.18 -6.30 18.73
N LEU A 180 -10.95 -6.50 19.79
CA LEU A 180 -10.77 -5.81 21.05
C LEU A 180 -9.77 -6.61 21.91
N LEU A 181 -8.70 -5.94 22.35
CA LEU A 181 -7.73 -6.48 23.30
C LEU A 181 -7.91 -5.79 24.64
N CYS A 182 -8.13 -6.56 25.70
CA CYS A 182 -8.29 -6.03 27.06
C CYS A 182 -7.81 -7.03 28.11
N PRO A 183 -7.56 -6.61 29.38
CA PRO A 183 -7.35 -7.52 30.50
C PRO A 183 -8.54 -8.47 30.68
N ALA A 184 -8.28 -9.69 31.17
CA ALA A 184 -9.33 -10.72 31.32
C ALA A 184 -10.40 -10.35 32.36
N ASP A 185 -10.06 -9.51 33.31
CA ASP A 185 -10.95 -8.98 34.35
C ASP A 185 -11.67 -7.67 33.97
N HIS A 186 -11.34 -7.11 32.79
CA HIS A 186 -11.97 -5.88 32.31
C HIS A 186 -13.45 -6.11 31.98
N VAL A 187 -14.31 -5.11 32.24
CA VAL A 187 -15.78 -5.19 32.02
C VAL A 187 -16.15 -5.56 30.57
N LEU A 188 -15.38 -5.11 29.61
CA LEU A 188 -15.59 -5.44 28.19
C LEU A 188 -15.17 -6.88 27.86
N ALA A 189 -14.39 -7.56 28.72
CA ALA A 189 -13.97 -8.93 28.47
C ALA A 189 -15.14 -9.92 28.52
N THR A 190 -16.07 -9.73 29.42
CA THR A 190 -17.19 -10.65 29.72
C THR A 190 -18.54 -10.11 29.27
N ALA A 191 -18.62 -8.88 28.75
CA ALA A 191 -19.86 -8.27 28.27
C ALA A 191 -20.54 -9.16 27.21
N LYS A 192 -21.81 -9.52 27.41
CA LYS A 192 -22.58 -10.38 26.48
C LYS A 192 -22.75 -9.72 25.09
N LYS A 193 -22.92 -8.41 25.05
CA LYS A 193 -23.07 -7.62 23.83
C LYS A 193 -22.17 -6.39 23.93
N LEU A 194 -21.42 -6.12 22.90
CA LEU A 194 -20.60 -4.92 22.75
C LEU A 194 -21.25 -3.96 21.76
N THR A 195 -21.06 -2.68 22.01
CA THR A 195 -21.41 -1.62 21.06
C THR A 195 -20.23 -0.66 20.91
N VAL A 196 -20.15 0.01 19.76
CA VAL A 196 -19.11 1.00 19.48
C VAL A 196 -19.08 2.09 20.57
N LYS A 197 -20.26 2.57 21.00
CA LYS A 197 -20.39 3.61 22.04
C LYS A 197 -19.91 3.15 23.42
N GLN A 198 -20.14 1.89 23.78
CA GLN A 198 -19.63 1.33 25.04
C GLN A 198 -18.12 1.29 25.06
N ILE A 199 -17.50 0.83 23.95
CA ILE A 199 -16.03 0.76 23.83
C ILE A 199 -15.44 2.17 23.90
N ALA A 200 -16.07 3.17 23.28
CA ALA A 200 -15.63 4.56 23.28
C ALA A 200 -15.61 5.23 24.67
N GLN A 201 -16.28 4.66 25.66
CA GLN A 201 -16.29 5.18 27.03
C GLN A 201 -15.03 4.84 27.85
N HIS A 202 -14.20 3.93 27.32
CA HIS A 202 -12.97 3.50 28.00
C HIS A 202 -11.75 4.20 27.41
N PRO A 203 -10.66 4.37 28.19
CA PRO A 203 -9.38 4.79 27.62
C PRO A 203 -8.93 3.80 26.56
N LEU A 204 -8.36 4.32 25.47
CA LEU A 204 -7.94 3.53 24.32
C LEU A 204 -6.43 3.56 24.12
N VAL A 205 -5.87 2.40 23.82
CA VAL A 205 -4.50 2.23 23.32
C VAL A 205 -4.61 1.83 21.85
N LEU A 206 -4.35 2.74 20.94
CA LEU A 206 -4.61 2.53 19.52
C LEU A 206 -3.33 2.46 18.70
N SER A 207 -3.44 1.89 17.52
CA SER A 207 -2.40 1.95 16.48
C SER A 207 -2.13 3.40 16.07
N SER A 208 -0.93 3.67 15.53
CA SER A 208 -0.57 4.98 14.99
C SER A 208 -1.49 5.37 13.83
N GLU A 209 -1.69 6.67 13.61
CA GLU A 209 -2.64 7.21 12.62
C GLU A 209 -2.31 6.86 11.16
N ASP A 210 -1.09 6.43 10.89
CA ASP A 210 -0.59 6.03 9.57
C ASP A 210 -0.80 4.54 9.25
N THR A 211 -1.46 3.79 10.16
CA THR A 211 -1.80 2.37 9.97
C THR A 211 -3.23 2.22 9.42
N SER A 212 -3.45 1.14 8.69
CA SER A 212 -4.74 0.82 8.06
C SER A 212 -5.81 0.42 9.08
N ASP A 213 -5.47 -0.40 10.06
CA ASP A 213 -6.36 -0.81 11.15
C ASP A 213 -6.85 0.41 11.95
N ARG A 214 -5.98 1.40 12.22
CA ARG A 214 -6.38 2.66 12.86
C ARG A 214 -7.38 3.44 12.00
N SER A 215 -7.16 3.56 10.72
CA SER A 215 -8.09 4.24 9.81
C SER A 215 -9.48 3.59 9.85
N GLN A 216 -9.56 2.26 9.89
CA GLN A 216 -10.82 1.52 10.00
C GLN A 216 -11.52 1.76 11.34
N VAL A 217 -10.77 1.77 12.43
CA VAL A 217 -11.28 2.02 13.79
C VAL A 217 -11.83 3.45 13.88
N ASP A 218 -11.07 4.44 13.42
CA ASP A 218 -11.48 5.85 13.44
C ASP A 218 -12.74 6.09 12.58
N LEU A 219 -12.83 5.47 11.41
CA LEU A 219 -14.02 5.55 10.55
C LEU A 219 -15.26 4.99 11.27
N THR A 220 -15.11 3.89 11.99
CA THR A 220 -16.21 3.28 12.75
C THR A 220 -16.69 4.18 13.90
N PHE A 221 -15.76 4.80 14.65
CA PHE A 221 -16.11 5.76 15.69
C PHE A 221 -16.72 7.04 15.12
N ALA A 222 -16.25 7.51 13.96
CA ALA A 222 -16.83 8.67 13.25
C ALA A 222 -18.28 8.40 12.84
N ASN A 223 -18.55 7.23 12.24
CA ASN A 223 -19.90 6.81 11.84
C ASN A 223 -20.86 6.66 13.04
N ALA A 224 -20.32 6.30 14.22
CA ALA A 224 -21.09 6.24 15.47
C ALA A 224 -21.26 7.63 16.15
N GLY A 225 -20.63 8.69 15.62
CA GLY A 225 -20.69 10.05 16.15
C GLY A 225 -19.92 10.28 17.45
N VAL A 226 -18.91 9.43 17.74
CA VAL A 226 -18.17 9.48 19.02
C VAL A 226 -16.66 9.72 18.86
N LEU A 227 -16.15 9.89 17.63
CA LEU A 227 -14.71 10.03 17.37
C LEU A 227 -14.07 11.17 18.20
N ASN A 228 -14.71 12.33 18.25
CA ASN A 228 -14.19 13.50 18.99
C ASN A 228 -14.30 13.38 20.53
N GLN A 229 -14.89 12.30 21.03
CA GLN A 229 -15.10 12.08 22.46
C GLN A 229 -14.15 11.00 23.00
N LEU A 230 -13.31 10.40 22.13
CA LEU A 230 -12.41 9.33 22.52
C LEU A 230 -11.33 9.82 23.46
N ASN A 231 -11.06 9.05 24.49
CA ASN A 231 -9.88 9.19 25.33
C ASN A 231 -8.78 8.26 24.80
N ILE A 232 -7.94 8.75 23.89
CA ILE A 232 -6.78 8.01 23.38
C ILE A 232 -5.62 8.22 24.36
N ALA A 233 -5.43 7.27 25.27
CA ALA A 233 -4.39 7.33 26.28
C ALA A 233 -2.98 7.12 25.68
N ILE A 234 -2.87 6.24 24.67
CA ILE A 234 -1.59 5.93 23.99
C ILE A 234 -1.86 5.65 22.52
N SER A 235 -0.97 6.15 21.67
CA SER A 235 -0.84 5.75 20.26
C SER A 235 0.52 5.07 20.06
N ALA A 236 0.53 3.86 19.46
CA ALA A 236 1.75 3.09 19.28
C ALA A 236 1.74 2.32 17.95
N SER A 237 2.92 2.09 17.37
CA SER A 237 3.04 1.54 16.02
C SER A 237 3.17 0.01 15.95
N ARG A 238 3.25 -0.69 17.09
CA ARG A 238 3.52 -2.14 17.12
C ARG A 238 2.59 -2.87 18.09
N VAL A 239 1.98 -3.96 17.62
CA VAL A 239 1.06 -4.79 18.43
C VAL A 239 1.65 -5.24 19.78
N PRO A 240 2.91 -5.72 19.87
CA PRO A 240 3.48 -6.08 21.18
C PRO A 240 3.62 -4.90 22.15
N MET A 241 3.82 -3.68 21.62
CA MET A 241 3.88 -2.45 22.41
C MET A 241 2.49 -2.07 22.93
N ILE A 242 1.49 -2.10 22.07
CA ILE A 242 0.09 -1.86 22.41
C ILE A 242 -0.35 -2.84 23.52
N ALA A 243 -0.12 -4.13 23.32
CA ALA A 243 -0.48 -5.16 24.29
C ALA A 243 0.18 -4.96 25.66
N LYS A 244 1.43 -4.49 25.69
CA LYS A 244 2.12 -4.19 26.94
C LYS A 244 1.43 -3.07 27.73
N TYR A 245 0.99 -2.01 27.04
CA TYR A 245 0.30 -0.90 27.71
C TYR A 245 -1.13 -1.28 28.12
N VAL A 246 -1.82 -2.12 27.34
CA VAL A 246 -3.10 -2.72 27.75
C VAL A 246 -2.91 -3.56 29.03
N ALA A 247 -1.85 -4.39 29.10
CA ALA A 247 -1.53 -5.18 30.29
C ALA A 247 -1.15 -4.33 31.51
N MET A 248 -0.80 -3.06 31.33
CA MET A 248 -0.51 -2.09 32.40
C MET A 248 -1.73 -1.22 32.76
N ASP A 249 -2.91 -1.58 32.25
CA ASP A 249 -4.19 -0.90 32.51
C ASP A 249 -4.27 0.55 32.01
N PHE A 250 -3.56 0.87 30.91
CA PHE A 250 -3.69 2.18 30.24
C PHE A 250 -4.97 2.30 29.41
N GLY A 251 -5.70 1.21 29.24
CA GLY A 251 -6.93 1.16 28.47
C GLY A 251 -7.07 -0.13 27.67
N VAL A 252 -8.02 -0.15 26.74
CA VAL A 252 -8.27 -1.27 25.82
C VAL A 252 -7.81 -0.93 24.42
N ALA A 253 -7.52 -1.95 23.60
CA ALA A 253 -7.07 -1.71 22.23
C ALA A 253 -8.04 -2.29 21.20
N LEU A 254 -8.07 -1.66 20.02
CA LEU A 254 -8.77 -2.11 18.81
C LEU A 254 -7.76 -2.20 17.69
N LEU A 255 -7.51 -3.39 17.17
CA LEU A 255 -6.50 -3.60 16.13
C LEU A 255 -6.73 -4.91 15.35
N ALA A 256 -6.15 -5.01 14.18
CA ALA A 256 -6.00 -6.25 13.44
C ALA A 256 -4.69 -6.93 13.89
N PRO A 257 -4.73 -8.02 14.66
CA PRO A 257 -3.51 -8.60 15.23
C PRO A 257 -2.61 -9.27 14.19
N GLY A 258 -3.10 -9.50 12.98
CA GLY A 258 -2.40 -10.29 11.97
C GLY A 258 -2.19 -11.73 12.46
N GLU A 259 -1.02 -12.30 12.16
CA GLU A 259 -0.67 -13.65 12.61
C GLU A 259 -0.05 -13.72 14.01
N VAL A 260 -0.14 -12.65 14.82
CA VAL A 260 0.42 -12.65 16.19
C VAL A 260 -0.32 -13.68 17.04
N LYS A 261 0.06 -14.95 16.90
CA LYS A 261 -0.56 -16.10 17.57
C LYS A 261 -0.28 -16.17 19.08
N SER A 262 0.67 -15.40 19.61
CA SER A 262 0.99 -15.49 21.05
C SER A 262 1.69 -14.23 21.58
N LEU A 263 0.89 -13.27 22.03
CA LEU A 263 1.37 -12.41 23.11
C LEU A 263 1.32 -13.21 24.40
N VAL A 264 2.37 -13.98 24.69
CA VAL A 264 2.47 -14.73 25.93
C VAL A 264 2.64 -13.73 27.07
N PRO A 265 1.70 -13.66 28.03
CA PRO A 265 1.86 -12.79 29.19
C PRO A 265 3.13 -13.17 29.95
N ARG A 266 3.94 -12.20 30.30
CA ARG A 266 5.08 -12.46 31.22
C ARG A 266 4.55 -12.79 32.61
N ARG A 267 5.30 -13.62 33.34
CA ARG A 267 4.97 -14.00 34.72
C ARG A 267 4.67 -12.76 35.57
N GLY A 268 3.46 -12.67 36.14
CA GLY A 268 3.02 -11.51 36.91
C GLY A 268 2.28 -10.42 36.17
N GLN A 269 2.06 -10.56 34.84
CA GLN A 269 1.20 -9.66 34.08
C GLN A 269 -0.23 -10.23 34.00
N PRO A 270 -1.28 -9.35 33.92
CA PRO A 270 -2.66 -9.80 33.75
C PRO A 270 -2.78 -10.56 32.40
N GLN A 271 -3.62 -11.59 32.43
CA GLN A 271 -3.97 -12.30 31.21
C GLN A 271 -4.75 -11.35 30.28
N LEU A 272 -4.30 -11.23 29.05
CA LEU A 272 -5.01 -10.48 28.01
C LEU A 272 -5.90 -11.41 27.20
N ILE A 273 -7.06 -10.92 26.81
CA ILE A 273 -7.97 -11.63 25.93
C ILE A 273 -8.22 -10.84 24.66
N TRP A 274 -8.41 -11.57 23.58
CA TRP A 274 -8.82 -11.07 22.29
C TRP A 274 -10.29 -11.40 22.06
N ARG A 275 -11.09 -10.38 21.74
CA ARG A 275 -12.49 -10.54 21.35
C ARG A 275 -12.66 -10.09 19.92
N ASP A 276 -13.20 -10.94 19.07
CA ASP A 276 -13.59 -10.56 17.73
C ASP A 276 -14.72 -9.51 17.80
N VAL A 277 -14.47 -8.35 17.25
CA VAL A 277 -15.43 -7.24 17.11
C VAL A 277 -15.61 -6.82 15.65
N SER A 278 -15.28 -7.72 14.74
CA SER A 278 -15.37 -7.46 13.28
C SER A 278 -16.78 -7.13 12.80
N THR A 279 -17.82 -7.60 13.50
CA THR A 279 -19.22 -7.21 13.24
C THR A 279 -19.48 -5.73 13.50
N LEU A 280 -18.65 -5.06 14.30
CA LEU A 280 -18.74 -3.64 14.63
C LEU A 280 -17.70 -2.81 13.87
N PHE A 281 -16.47 -3.28 13.82
CA PHE A 281 -15.31 -2.54 13.31
C PHE A 281 -14.78 -3.03 11.96
N GLY A 282 -15.34 -4.12 11.41
CA GLY A 282 -14.92 -4.66 10.12
C GLY A 282 -13.60 -5.45 10.18
N HIS A 283 -12.92 -5.45 9.05
CA HIS A 283 -11.72 -6.24 8.80
C HIS A 283 -10.65 -5.38 8.14
N GLU A 284 -9.41 -5.83 8.26
CA GLU A 284 -8.28 -5.37 7.47
C GLU A 284 -7.91 -6.45 6.47
N ASP A 285 -7.79 -6.10 5.19
CA ASP A 285 -7.26 -7.00 4.15
C ASP A 285 -5.76 -6.77 4.03
N LEU A 286 -4.95 -7.82 4.21
CA LEU A 286 -3.53 -7.79 3.87
C LEU A 286 -3.36 -8.08 2.38
N VAL A 287 -2.70 -7.18 1.67
CA VAL A 287 -2.53 -7.28 0.23
C VAL A 287 -1.08 -7.12 -0.20
N LEU A 288 -0.69 -7.83 -1.24
CA LEU A 288 0.57 -7.64 -1.95
C LEU A 288 0.30 -6.80 -3.20
N LEU A 289 1.08 -5.75 -3.36
CA LEU A 289 0.97 -4.78 -4.45
C LEU A 289 2.24 -4.77 -5.30
N GLN A 290 2.05 -4.65 -6.60
CA GLN A 290 3.10 -4.41 -7.59
C GLN A 290 2.63 -3.37 -8.61
N ARG A 291 3.57 -2.70 -9.28
CA ARG A 291 3.22 -1.81 -10.40
C ARG A 291 2.85 -2.63 -11.64
N LYS A 292 1.70 -2.35 -12.23
CA LYS A 292 1.31 -2.90 -13.53
C LYS A 292 2.24 -2.43 -14.65
N GLY A 293 2.26 -3.18 -15.75
CA GLY A 293 2.96 -2.78 -16.97
C GLY A 293 4.48 -3.01 -16.95
N ARG A 294 5.11 -3.25 -15.80
CA ARG A 294 6.52 -3.64 -15.78
C ARG A 294 6.71 -5.09 -16.22
N PHE A 295 7.79 -5.33 -16.96
CA PHE A 295 8.26 -6.70 -17.15
C PHE A 295 8.66 -7.29 -15.80
N GLU A 296 7.87 -8.23 -15.30
CA GLU A 296 8.17 -8.87 -14.04
C GLU A 296 9.42 -9.75 -14.19
N LEU A 297 10.46 -9.42 -13.43
CA LEU A 297 11.69 -10.19 -13.39
C LEU A 297 11.43 -11.58 -12.76
N PRO A 298 11.99 -12.67 -13.28
CA PRO A 298 11.73 -14.02 -12.78
C PRO A 298 11.92 -14.16 -11.27
N HIS A 299 12.96 -13.54 -10.71
CA HIS A 299 13.24 -13.58 -9.28
C HIS A 299 12.19 -12.81 -8.45
N VAL A 300 11.61 -11.72 -8.98
CA VAL A 300 10.53 -10.97 -8.32
C VAL A 300 9.25 -11.79 -8.30
N ARG A 301 8.91 -12.40 -9.45
CA ARG A 301 7.75 -13.28 -9.57
C ARG A 301 7.80 -14.45 -8.59
N VAL A 302 8.93 -15.14 -8.51
CA VAL A 302 9.08 -16.28 -7.59
C VAL A 302 8.95 -15.84 -6.13
N PHE A 303 9.46 -14.67 -5.76
CA PHE A 303 9.25 -14.14 -4.41
C PHE A 303 7.76 -13.90 -4.12
N ARG A 304 7.03 -13.26 -5.03
CA ARG A 304 5.59 -13.04 -4.90
C ARG A 304 4.85 -14.35 -4.72
N GLU A 305 5.10 -15.35 -5.58
CA GLU A 305 4.46 -16.67 -5.51
C GLU A 305 4.77 -17.41 -4.18
N LEU A 306 5.98 -17.27 -3.64
CA LEU A 306 6.34 -17.84 -2.34
C LEU A 306 5.59 -17.16 -1.20
N VAL A 307 5.40 -15.84 -1.26
CA VAL A 307 4.58 -15.11 -0.29
C VAL A 307 3.12 -15.57 -0.38
N GLU A 308 2.53 -15.57 -1.57
CA GLU A 308 1.12 -15.99 -1.78
C GLU A 308 0.87 -17.39 -1.19
N ARG A 309 1.71 -18.38 -1.53
CA ARG A 309 1.61 -19.74 -1.01
C ARG A 309 1.74 -19.83 0.51
N SER A 310 2.61 -19.03 1.10
CA SER A 310 2.80 -19.03 2.56
C SER A 310 1.52 -18.62 3.31
N PHE A 311 0.71 -17.73 2.72
CA PHE A 311 -0.58 -17.34 3.29
C PHE A 311 -1.70 -18.34 2.97
N GLU A 312 -1.67 -19.01 1.83
CA GLU A 312 -2.60 -20.10 1.51
C GLU A 312 -2.42 -21.28 2.48
N ASP A 313 -1.16 -21.70 2.72
CA ASP A 313 -0.82 -22.78 3.64
C ASP A 313 -1.18 -22.48 5.11
N ALA A 314 -1.19 -21.22 5.53
CA ALA A 314 -1.52 -20.82 6.90
C ALA A 314 -3.02 -20.78 7.20
N HIS A 315 -3.87 -20.83 6.17
CA HIS A 315 -5.33 -20.79 6.29
C HIS A 315 -6.00 -22.17 6.07
N LEU A 316 -5.21 -23.23 5.82
CA LEU A 316 -5.61 -24.64 5.83
C LEU A 316 -5.33 -25.27 7.20
#